data_817d87f430471ab79b5a52dcbdad9bae
#
_entry.id   817d87f430471ab79b5a52dcbdad9bae
#
_cell.length_a   1.000
_cell.length_b   1.000
_cell.length_c   1.000
_cell.angle_alpha   90.00
_cell.angle_beta   90.00
_cell.angle_gamma   90.00
#
_symmetry.space_group_name_H-M   'P 1'
#
loop_
_entity.id
_entity.type
_entity.pdbx_description
1 polymer ?
#
loop_
_entity_poly.entity_id
_entity_poly.type
_entity_poly.pdbx_seq_one_letter_code
_entity_poly.pdbx_strand_id
1 'polypeptide(L)'
;MDGNGRWASKNNLKKKEGHRAGIKTCIRLIKKISKLDVHINELSFYVFSTENWNRSFSEIKNLFDLIEEYYHEFEITAQDYNLKIRHYGSREKLSKKILNIIDDVTIKTKNNSSTIINLVFNYGGRDEIVNSIKKIRPGKIN
;
A
#
# COMPACT_ATOMS: atom_id res chain seq x y z
N MET A 1 1.68 3.33 8.68
CA MET A 1 1.36 4.64 9.26
C MET A 1 0.06 4.51 10.06
N ASP A 2 0.19 4.22 11.35
CA ASP A 2 -0.96 4.06 12.24
C ASP A 2 -1.34 5.39 12.91
N GLY A 3 -2.52 5.43 13.54
CA GLY A 3 -3.02 6.55 14.32
C GLY A 3 -3.69 7.68 13.52
N ASN A 4 -3.83 7.55 12.20
CA ASN A 4 -4.41 8.60 11.34
C ASN A 4 -5.80 9.05 11.80
N GLY A 5 -6.68 8.12 12.18
CA GLY A 5 -8.01 8.45 12.71
C GLY A 5 -7.96 9.17 14.07
N ARG A 6 -7.10 8.71 14.98
CA ARG A 6 -6.88 9.33 16.29
C ARG A 6 -6.30 10.74 16.14
N TRP A 7 -5.34 10.89 15.23
CA TRP A 7 -4.77 12.20 14.93
C TRP A 7 -5.83 13.17 14.40
N ALA A 8 -6.67 12.73 13.46
CA ALA A 8 -7.77 13.55 12.94
C ALA A 8 -8.72 13.99 14.05
N SER A 9 -9.15 13.05 14.92
CA SER A 9 -10.05 13.38 16.06
C SER A 9 -9.42 14.38 17.02
N LYS A 10 -8.12 14.23 17.34
CA LYS A 10 -7.40 15.17 18.22
C LYS A 10 -7.30 16.58 17.62
N ASN A 11 -7.34 16.70 16.31
CA ASN A 11 -7.28 17.99 15.59
C ASN A 11 -8.67 18.48 15.13
N ASN A 12 -9.76 17.88 15.61
CA ASN A 12 -11.14 18.22 15.21
C ASN A 12 -11.38 18.09 13.69
N LEU A 13 -10.72 17.13 13.05
CA LEU A 13 -10.79 16.84 11.62
C LEU A 13 -11.57 15.55 11.36
N LYS A 14 -12.11 15.42 10.13
CA LYS A 14 -12.72 14.17 9.67
C LYS A 14 -11.64 13.08 9.48
N LYS A 15 -12.00 11.81 9.68
CA LYS A 15 -11.08 10.66 9.46
C LYS A 15 -10.38 10.70 8.10
N LYS A 16 -11.08 11.14 7.04
CA LYS A 16 -10.51 11.29 5.69
C LYS A 16 -9.28 12.19 5.69
N GLU A 17 -9.30 13.29 6.43
CA GLU A 17 -8.15 14.20 6.53
C GLU A 17 -6.96 13.57 7.26
N GLY A 18 -7.23 12.71 8.24
CA GLY A 18 -6.20 11.90 8.88
C GLY A 18 -5.54 10.93 7.90
N HIS A 19 -6.32 10.20 7.11
CA HIS A 19 -5.79 9.32 6.06
C HIS A 19 -4.99 10.10 5.01
N ARG A 20 -5.48 11.27 4.60
CA ARG A 20 -4.77 12.18 3.70
C ARG A 20 -3.39 12.60 4.27
N ALA A 21 -3.35 13.00 5.52
CA ALA A 21 -2.11 13.35 6.21
C ALA A 21 -1.14 12.15 6.29
N GLY A 22 -1.67 10.94 6.52
CA GLY A 22 -0.90 9.70 6.50
C GLY A 22 -0.24 9.43 5.14
N ILE A 23 -0.99 9.54 4.04
CA ILE A 23 -0.45 9.35 2.68
C ILE A 23 0.66 10.37 2.39
N LYS A 24 0.44 11.65 2.66
CA LYS A 24 1.46 12.70 2.52
C LYS A 24 2.71 12.39 3.34
N THR A 25 2.53 11.85 4.54
CA THR A 25 3.65 11.46 5.40
C THR A 25 4.42 10.28 4.82
N CYS A 26 3.74 9.28 4.23
CA CYS A 26 4.40 8.18 3.51
C CYS A 26 5.27 8.70 2.37
N ILE A 27 4.71 9.54 1.49
CA ILE A 27 5.45 10.11 0.35
C ILE A 27 6.66 10.92 0.84
N ARG A 28 6.47 11.75 1.86
CA ARG A 28 7.57 12.52 2.47
C ARG A 28 8.64 11.63 3.08
N LEU A 29 8.27 10.53 3.72
CA LEU A 29 9.20 9.56 4.27
C LEU A 29 10.02 8.88 3.17
N ILE A 30 9.38 8.47 2.09
CA ILE A 30 10.04 7.88 0.92
C ILE A 30 11.08 8.86 0.37
N LYS A 31 10.69 10.13 0.12
CA LYS A 31 11.60 11.18 -0.36
C LYS A 31 12.79 11.43 0.61
N LYS A 32 12.57 11.30 1.92
CA LYS A 32 13.65 11.44 2.91
C LYS A 32 14.61 10.26 2.90
N ILE A 33 14.06 9.04 2.91
CA ILE A 33 14.86 7.80 2.92
C ILE A 33 15.72 7.71 1.66
N SER A 34 15.19 8.08 0.51
CA SER A 34 15.92 8.08 -0.77
C SER A 34 17.10 9.07 -0.82
N LYS A 35 17.21 9.98 0.16
CA LYS A 35 18.31 10.97 0.27
C LYS A 35 19.28 10.65 1.39
N LEU A 36 19.12 9.52 2.09
CA LEU A 36 20.06 9.11 3.12
C LEU A 36 21.32 8.52 2.50
N ASP A 37 22.46 8.72 3.15
CA ASP A 37 23.73 8.08 2.77
C ASP A 37 23.74 6.57 3.05
N VAL A 38 22.71 6.06 3.74
CA VAL A 38 22.54 4.64 4.04
C VAL A 38 21.62 4.02 3.00
N HIS A 39 22.08 2.97 2.34
CA HIS A 39 21.27 2.23 1.38
C HIS A 39 20.24 1.35 2.10
N ILE A 40 18.96 1.60 1.82
CA ILE A 40 17.83 0.77 2.27
C ILE A 40 17.38 -0.07 1.08
N ASN A 41 17.57 -1.39 1.17
CA ASN A 41 17.19 -2.31 0.09
C ASN A 41 15.68 -2.35 -0.13
N GLU A 42 14.91 -2.51 0.94
CA GLU A 42 13.46 -2.64 0.87
C GLU A 42 12.76 -1.87 2.00
N LEU A 43 11.63 -1.27 1.68
CA LEU A 43 10.74 -0.60 2.62
C LEU A 43 9.30 -1.06 2.37
N SER A 44 8.65 -1.59 3.40
CA SER A 44 7.28 -2.09 3.30
C SER A 44 6.29 -1.16 3.99
N PHE A 45 5.23 -0.79 3.28
CA PHE A 45 4.10 -0.04 3.82
C PHE A 45 2.87 -0.95 3.93
N TYR A 46 2.34 -1.11 5.13
CA TYR A 46 1.09 -1.81 5.36
C TYR A 46 -0.08 -0.85 5.13
N VAL A 47 -0.64 -0.87 3.92
CA VAL A 47 -1.62 0.13 3.47
C VAL A 47 -3.05 -0.27 3.81
N PHE A 48 -3.40 -1.55 3.59
CA PHE A 48 -4.76 -2.05 3.79
C PHE A 48 -4.75 -3.54 4.14
N SER A 49 -5.30 -3.87 5.32
CA SER A 49 -5.48 -5.25 5.78
C SER A 49 -6.77 -5.85 5.24
N THR A 50 -6.82 -7.18 5.05
CA THR A 50 -8.07 -7.90 4.77
C THR A 50 -9.11 -7.68 5.87
N GLU A 51 -8.71 -7.47 7.12
CA GLU A 51 -9.60 -7.14 8.24
C GLU A 51 -10.27 -5.76 8.08
N ASN A 52 -9.68 -4.85 7.30
CA ASN A 52 -10.25 -3.53 7.05
C ASN A 52 -11.52 -3.57 6.20
N TRP A 53 -11.83 -4.69 5.53
CA TRP A 53 -13.13 -4.86 4.86
C TRP A 53 -14.33 -4.84 5.83
N ASN A 54 -14.10 -5.01 7.14
CA ASN A 54 -15.11 -4.89 8.18
C ASN A 54 -15.45 -3.42 8.53
N ARG A 55 -14.73 -2.45 7.97
CA ARG A 55 -15.03 -1.01 8.15
C ARG A 55 -16.27 -0.62 7.34
N SER A 56 -16.82 0.56 7.65
CA SER A 56 -17.95 1.09 6.87
C SER A 56 -17.55 1.28 5.40
N PHE A 57 -18.51 1.07 4.51
CA PHE A 57 -18.33 1.29 3.06
C PHE A 57 -17.77 2.70 2.76
N SER A 58 -18.29 3.72 3.46
CA SER A 58 -17.84 5.10 3.28
C SER A 58 -16.36 5.30 3.68
N GLU A 59 -15.89 4.62 4.72
CA GLU A 59 -14.48 4.70 5.16
C GLU A 59 -13.56 4.05 4.13
N ILE A 60 -13.93 2.86 3.63
CA ILE A 60 -13.18 2.14 2.59
C ILE A 60 -13.16 2.96 1.30
N LYS A 61 -14.31 3.47 0.87
CA LYS A 61 -14.41 4.32 -0.32
C LYS A 61 -13.51 5.55 -0.20
N ASN A 62 -13.56 6.26 0.92
CA ASN A 62 -12.73 7.43 1.15
C ASN A 62 -11.22 7.11 1.08
N LEU A 63 -10.79 5.94 1.57
CA LEU A 63 -9.40 5.52 1.47
C LEU A 63 -9.01 5.25 0.01
N PHE A 64 -9.86 4.57 -0.75
CA PHE A 64 -9.59 4.26 -2.16
C PHE A 64 -9.60 5.53 -3.02
N ASP A 65 -10.53 6.46 -2.78
CA ASP A 65 -10.54 7.78 -3.43
C ASP A 65 -9.23 8.55 -3.18
N LEU A 66 -8.65 8.45 -1.97
CA LEU A 66 -7.36 9.05 -1.65
C LEU A 66 -6.19 8.37 -2.36
N ILE A 67 -6.21 7.04 -2.50
CA ILE A 67 -5.18 6.31 -3.26
C ILE A 67 -5.18 6.81 -4.71
N GLU A 68 -6.36 6.96 -5.32
CA GLU A 68 -6.51 7.50 -6.66
C GLU A 68 -6.01 8.95 -6.75
N GLU A 69 -6.36 9.80 -5.78
CA GLU A 69 -5.96 11.20 -5.72
C GLU A 69 -4.43 11.37 -5.67
N TYR A 70 -3.76 10.52 -4.88
CA TYR A 70 -2.31 10.62 -4.67
C TYR A 70 -1.48 9.70 -5.58
N TYR A 71 -2.11 8.90 -6.43
CA TYR A 71 -1.42 7.98 -7.31
C TYR A 71 -0.36 8.66 -8.17
N HIS A 72 -0.70 9.76 -8.82
CA HIS A 72 0.21 10.47 -9.73
C HIS A 72 1.44 11.05 -8.99
N GLU A 73 1.25 11.65 -7.81
CA GLU A 73 2.38 12.12 -7.00
C GLU A 73 3.28 10.97 -6.55
N PHE A 74 2.68 9.84 -6.20
CA PHE A 74 3.43 8.63 -5.81
C PHE A 74 4.21 8.06 -6.99
N GLU A 75 3.63 7.98 -8.17
CA GLU A 75 4.27 7.52 -9.40
C GLU A 75 5.48 8.40 -9.76
N ILE A 76 5.30 9.73 -9.81
CA ILE A 76 6.40 10.67 -10.06
C ILE A 76 7.52 10.46 -9.03
N THR A 77 7.17 10.36 -7.75
CA THR A 77 8.15 10.13 -6.70
C THR A 77 8.92 8.81 -6.92
N ALA A 78 8.23 7.76 -7.35
CA ALA A 78 8.87 6.47 -7.63
C ALA A 78 9.86 6.57 -8.80
N GLN A 79 9.54 7.33 -9.83
CA GLN A 79 10.43 7.56 -10.98
C GLN A 79 11.62 8.46 -10.59
N ASP A 80 11.38 9.60 -9.95
CA ASP A 80 12.40 10.57 -9.56
C ASP A 80 13.51 9.95 -8.68
N TYR A 81 13.15 8.99 -7.84
CA TYR A 81 14.09 8.31 -6.94
C TYR A 81 14.45 6.89 -7.40
N ASN A 82 14.11 6.52 -8.63
CA ASN A 82 14.40 5.20 -9.22
C ASN A 82 13.94 4.04 -8.33
N LEU A 83 12.75 4.16 -7.71
CA LEU A 83 12.19 3.19 -6.79
C LEU A 83 11.43 2.10 -7.53
N LYS A 84 11.62 0.86 -7.13
CA LYS A 84 10.87 -0.28 -7.66
C LYS A 84 9.67 -0.57 -6.78
N ILE A 85 8.46 -0.54 -7.36
CA ILE A 85 7.23 -0.79 -6.61
C ILE A 85 6.81 -2.25 -6.78
N ARG A 86 6.46 -2.90 -5.66
CA ARG A 86 5.88 -4.24 -5.60
C ARG A 86 4.57 -4.21 -4.83
N HIS A 87 3.62 -5.00 -5.25
CA HIS A 87 2.36 -5.23 -4.52
C HIS A 87 2.38 -6.60 -3.86
N TYR A 88 2.00 -6.64 -2.57
CA TYR A 88 1.78 -7.85 -1.80
C TYR A 88 0.36 -7.84 -1.25
N GLY A 89 -0.41 -8.88 -1.53
CA GLY A 89 -1.76 -9.07 -1.07
C GLY A 89 -2.69 -9.64 -2.12
N SER A 90 -3.93 -9.91 -1.73
CA SER A 90 -4.95 -10.45 -2.62
C SER A 90 -5.44 -9.38 -3.60
N ARG A 91 -5.73 -9.79 -4.82
CA ARG A 91 -6.37 -8.94 -5.84
C ARG A 91 -7.90 -9.01 -5.78
N GLU A 92 -8.42 -9.97 -5.00
CA GLU A 92 -9.86 -10.17 -4.84
C GLU A 92 -10.52 -8.98 -4.16
N LYS A 93 -11.79 -8.72 -4.50
CA LYS A 93 -12.60 -7.60 -3.98
C LYS A 93 -12.09 -6.19 -4.31
N LEU A 94 -10.91 -6.04 -4.91
CA LEU A 94 -10.41 -4.74 -5.36
C LEU A 94 -11.16 -4.29 -6.62
N SER A 95 -11.50 -3.00 -6.68
CA SER A 95 -12.10 -2.43 -7.88
C SER A 95 -11.13 -2.48 -9.07
N LYS A 96 -11.67 -2.56 -10.29
CA LYS A 96 -10.85 -2.51 -11.51
C LYS A 96 -9.94 -1.29 -11.56
N LYS A 97 -10.39 -0.16 -11.01
CA LYS A 97 -9.62 1.09 -10.97
C LYS A 97 -8.39 0.97 -10.08
N ILE A 98 -8.55 0.40 -8.88
CA ILE A 98 -7.41 0.14 -7.97
C ILE A 98 -6.45 -0.89 -8.57
N LEU A 99 -6.97 -1.94 -9.19
CA LEU A 99 -6.13 -2.93 -9.87
C LEU A 99 -5.29 -2.30 -10.98
N ASN A 100 -5.90 -1.42 -11.79
CA ASN A 100 -5.17 -0.70 -12.84
C ASN A 100 -4.05 0.18 -12.27
N ILE A 101 -4.29 0.87 -11.15
CA ILE A 101 -3.27 1.67 -10.46
C ILE A 101 -2.09 0.81 -10.00
N ILE A 102 -2.38 -0.34 -9.39
CA ILE A 102 -1.35 -1.29 -8.93
C ILE A 102 -0.52 -1.79 -10.11
N ASP A 103 -1.19 -2.22 -11.19
CA ASP A 103 -0.53 -2.76 -12.37
C ASP A 103 0.32 -1.69 -13.07
N ASP A 104 -0.23 -0.50 -13.24
CA ASP A 104 0.45 0.60 -13.92
C ASP A 104 1.74 1.01 -13.18
N VAL A 105 1.68 1.24 -11.86
CA VAL A 105 2.88 1.61 -11.10
C VAL A 105 3.91 0.49 -11.05
N THR A 106 3.46 -0.75 -10.94
CA THR A 106 4.36 -1.92 -10.91
C THR A 106 5.08 -2.10 -12.26
N ILE A 107 4.35 -1.93 -13.37
CA ILE A 107 4.91 -2.03 -14.73
C ILE A 107 5.87 -0.88 -15.02
N LYS A 108 5.48 0.35 -14.72
CA LYS A 108 6.29 1.55 -14.97
C LYS A 108 7.62 1.55 -14.20
N THR A 109 7.62 0.96 -13.01
CA THR A 109 8.80 0.95 -12.13
C THR A 109 9.58 -0.37 -12.14
N LYS A 110 9.22 -1.33 -13.00
CA LYS A 110 9.82 -2.68 -13.02
C LYS A 110 11.33 -2.72 -13.21
N ASN A 111 11.86 -1.75 -13.96
CA ASN A 111 13.29 -1.65 -14.29
C ASN A 111 14.05 -0.73 -13.31
N ASN A 112 13.36 -0.08 -12.37
CA ASN A 112 14.00 0.74 -11.36
C ASN A 112 14.82 -0.14 -10.41
N SER A 113 15.94 0.37 -9.93
CA SER A 113 16.98 -0.42 -9.24
C SER A 113 17.42 0.13 -7.88
N SER A 114 16.83 1.24 -7.42
CA SER A 114 17.10 1.79 -6.09
C SER A 114 16.33 0.99 -5.02
N THR A 115 15.80 1.62 -3.99
CA THR A 115 15.00 0.98 -2.95
C THR A 115 13.74 0.33 -3.52
N ILE A 116 13.42 -0.88 -3.06
CA ILE A 116 12.14 -1.54 -3.36
C ILE A 116 11.10 -1.06 -2.35
N ILE A 117 9.99 -0.53 -2.84
CA ILE A 117 8.84 -0.16 -2.02
C ILE A 117 7.79 -1.26 -2.14
N ASN A 118 7.56 -1.97 -1.06
CA ASN A 118 6.55 -3.01 -0.98
C ASN A 118 5.23 -2.40 -0.47
N LEU A 119 4.22 -2.35 -1.32
CA LEU A 119 2.86 -1.97 -0.97
C LEU A 119 2.10 -3.21 -0.48
N VAL A 120 2.00 -3.37 0.83
CA VAL A 120 1.22 -4.45 1.45
C VAL A 120 -0.23 -3.98 1.50
N PHE A 121 -1.01 -4.36 0.47
CA PHE A 121 -2.36 -3.88 0.24
C PHE A 121 -3.32 -5.02 -0.02
N ASN A 122 -4.44 -5.04 0.71
CA ASN A 122 -5.38 -6.16 0.76
C ASN A 122 -4.70 -7.47 1.19
N TYR A 123 -3.87 -7.37 2.23
CA TYR A 123 -3.11 -8.48 2.79
C TYR A 123 -3.60 -8.83 4.19
N GLY A 124 -3.55 -10.10 4.53
CA GLY A 124 -3.78 -10.63 5.87
C GLY A 124 -2.98 -11.91 6.07
N GLY A 125 -2.11 -11.96 7.08
CA GLY A 125 -1.25 -13.13 7.30
C GLY A 125 -2.05 -14.42 7.55
N ARG A 126 -3.17 -14.34 8.28
CA ARG A 126 -4.07 -15.48 8.48
C ARG A 126 -4.69 -15.96 7.18
N ASP A 127 -5.17 -15.05 6.34
CA ASP A 127 -5.74 -15.35 5.03
C ASP A 127 -4.69 -15.95 4.09
N GLU A 128 -3.45 -15.48 4.14
CA GLU A 128 -2.36 -16.01 3.34
C GLU A 128 -2.08 -17.47 3.71
N ILE A 129 -1.97 -17.78 5.01
CA ILE A 129 -1.75 -19.16 5.50
C ILE A 129 -2.90 -20.08 5.05
N VAL A 130 -4.16 -19.66 5.29
CA VAL A 130 -5.34 -20.43 4.90
C VAL A 130 -5.40 -20.67 3.40
N ASN A 131 -5.15 -19.63 2.60
CA ASN A 131 -5.16 -19.74 1.14
C ASN A 131 -3.99 -20.58 0.60
N SER A 132 -2.85 -20.56 1.26
CA SER A 132 -1.71 -21.41 0.91
C SER A 132 -2.02 -22.87 1.16
N ILE A 133 -2.60 -23.19 2.32
CA ILE A 133 -3.04 -24.56 2.65
C ILE A 133 -4.07 -25.07 1.63
N LYS A 134 -5.06 -24.25 1.25
CA LYS A 134 -6.07 -24.62 0.25
C LYS A 134 -5.47 -24.92 -1.14
N LYS A 135 -4.32 -24.37 -1.45
CA LYS A 135 -3.61 -24.61 -2.73
C LYS A 135 -2.74 -25.86 -2.70
N ILE A 136 -2.41 -26.37 -1.53
CA ILE A 136 -1.65 -27.63 -1.39
C ILE A 136 -2.58 -28.79 -1.77
N ARG A 137 -2.24 -29.51 -2.84
CA ARG A 137 -2.98 -30.72 -3.20
C ARG A 137 -2.64 -31.82 -2.19
N PRO A 138 -3.65 -32.61 -1.71
CA PRO A 138 -3.40 -33.80 -0.89
C PRO A 138 -2.35 -34.70 -1.60
N GLY A 139 -1.29 -35.08 -0.92
CA GLY A 139 -0.24 -35.97 -1.43
C GLY A 139 1.04 -35.29 -1.95
N LYS A 140 1.20 -33.96 -1.82
CA LYS A 140 2.44 -33.23 -2.17
C LYS A 140 3.16 -32.62 -0.97
N ILE A 141 2.91 -33.10 0.23
CA ILE A 141 3.72 -32.76 1.42
C ILE A 141 4.71 -33.90 1.57
N ASN A 142 5.94 -33.70 1.12
CA ASN A 142 7.09 -34.53 1.46
C ASN A 142 7.76 -33.95 2.69
#